data_8a607eebe682b3bb369b0babb9249d55
#
_entry.id   8a607eebe682b3bb369b0babb9249d55
#
_cell.length_a   1.000
_cell.length_b   1.000
_cell.length_c   1.000
_cell.angle_alpha   90.00
_cell.angle_beta   90.00
_cell.angle_gamma   90.00
#
_symmetry.space_group_name_H-M   'P 1'
#
loop_
_entity.id
_entity.type
_entity.pdbx_description
1 polymer ?
#
loop_
_entity_poly.entity_id
_entity_poly.type
_entity_poly.pdbx_seq_one_letter_code
_entity_poly.pdbx_strand_id
1 'polypeptide(L)'
;SNEPIGVGACYASKKPTIIFLGDAAVEEDYVLGAMGWASKKNLPIIFIIEDNNFSISTEKSIRRNWEIKDVAKSFKIKSYDLNDCPKEIKSKSKFFFKNPLLLNIFTNRINEHRGGDKLNLNMKDRYLTERNKIGTAAEKIDYLIGKKIEKIWLKRLGKQ
;
A
#
# COMPACT_ATOMS: atom_id res chain seq x y z
N SER A 1 0.75 -8.25 -11.47
CA SER A 1 1.60 -7.76 -12.57
C SER A 1 1.50 -6.25 -12.80
N ASN A 2 1.08 -5.49 -11.77
CA ASN A 2 0.99 -4.03 -11.89
C ASN A 2 2.36 -3.35 -11.85
N GLU A 3 3.35 -4.01 -11.28
CA GLU A 3 4.67 -3.44 -10.97
C GLU A 3 5.49 -3.15 -12.24
N PRO A 4 5.69 -4.11 -13.16
CA PRO A 4 6.38 -3.81 -14.42
C PRO A 4 5.64 -2.76 -15.26
N ILE A 5 4.29 -2.81 -15.26
CA ILE A 5 3.46 -1.83 -15.97
C ILE A 5 3.65 -0.44 -15.36
N GLY A 6 3.54 -0.31 -14.04
CA GLY A 6 3.73 0.95 -13.33
C GLY A 6 5.14 1.51 -13.48
N VAL A 7 6.16 0.66 -13.43
CA VAL A 7 7.56 1.07 -13.65
C VAL A 7 7.77 1.53 -15.10
N GLY A 8 7.20 0.79 -16.07
CA GLY A 8 7.24 1.18 -17.49
C GLY A 8 6.55 2.52 -17.75
N ALA A 9 5.35 2.72 -17.17
CA ALA A 9 4.60 3.96 -17.28
C ALA A 9 5.35 5.15 -16.64
N CYS A 10 5.95 4.94 -15.47
CA CYS A 10 6.78 5.93 -14.80
C CYS A 10 7.99 6.31 -15.67
N TYR A 11 8.66 5.30 -16.24
CA TYR A 11 9.81 5.52 -17.11
C TYR A 11 9.46 6.33 -18.37
N ALA A 12 8.37 5.97 -19.02
CA ALA A 12 7.93 6.63 -20.25
C ALA A 12 7.44 8.07 -19.99
N SER A 13 6.64 8.27 -18.95
CA SER A 13 6.01 9.56 -18.66
C SER A 13 6.89 10.51 -17.84
N LYS A 14 7.90 9.99 -17.13
CA LYS A 14 8.70 10.68 -16.10
C LYS A 14 7.86 11.28 -14.96
N LYS A 15 6.61 10.86 -14.81
CA LYS A 15 5.71 11.37 -13.78
C LYS A 15 5.86 10.58 -12.47
N PRO A 16 5.66 11.24 -11.32
CA PRO A 16 5.54 10.58 -10.02
C PRO A 16 4.53 9.43 -10.08
N THR A 17 4.93 8.25 -9.64
CA THR A 17 4.11 7.03 -9.72
C THR A 17 4.07 6.33 -8.37
N ILE A 18 2.91 5.83 -7.98
CA ILE A 18 2.74 4.97 -6.80
C ILE A 18 2.23 3.62 -7.28
N ILE A 19 2.83 2.55 -6.78
CA ILE A 19 2.40 1.17 -7.04
C ILE A 19 2.04 0.54 -5.70
N PHE A 20 0.82 0.01 -5.61
CA PHE A 20 0.35 -0.75 -4.45
C PHE A 20 0.50 -2.24 -4.70
N LEU A 21 1.02 -2.95 -3.72
CA LEU A 21 1.22 -4.40 -3.74
C LEU A 21 0.75 -5.03 -2.43
N GLY A 22 0.26 -6.26 -2.50
CA GLY A 22 0.11 -7.10 -1.30
C GLY A 22 1.45 -7.72 -0.90
N ASP A 23 1.54 -8.19 0.34
CA ASP A 23 2.75 -8.80 0.91
C ASP A 23 3.18 -10.10 0.20
N ALA A 24 2.25 -10.82 -0.41
CA ALA A 24 2.59 -12.00 -1.22
C ALA A 24 3.03 -11.64 -2.65
N ALA A 25 2.53 -10.54 -3.20
CA ALA A 25 2.90 -10.13 -4.56
C ALA A 25 4.40 -9.82 -4.69
N VAL A 26 5.06 -9.43 -3.60
CA VAL A 26 6.50 -9.13 -3.62
C VAL A 26 7.39 -10.36 -3.78
N GLU A 27 6.81 -11.57 -3.71
CA GLU A 27 7.51 -12.85 -3.90
C GLU A 27 7.65 -13.22 -5.38
N GLU A 28 6.92 -12.51 -6.25
CA GLU A 28 6.96 -12.74 -7.68
C GLU A 28 8.24 -12.19 -8.31
N ASP A 29 8.85 -12.97 -9.19
CA ASP A 29 10.13 -12.65 -9.84
C ASP A 29 10.10 -11.34 -10.64
N TYR A 30 8.99 -11.07 -11.33
CA TYR A 30 8.80 -9.83 -12.09
C TYR A 30 8.77 -8.58 -11.22
N VAL A 31 8.38 -8.68 -9.94
CA VAL A 31 8.40 -7.56 -9.00
C VAL A 31 9.84 -7.19 -8.67
N LEU A 32 10.67 -8.19 -8.36
CA LEU A 32 12.08 -7.99 -8.05
C LEU A 32 12.83 -7.37 -9.24
N GLY A 33 12.57 -7.87 -10.45
CA GLY A 33 13.11 -7.30 -11.68
C GLY A 33 12.68 -5.84 -11.90
N ALA A 34 11.40 -5.53 -11.69
CA ALA A 34 10.86 -4.18 -11.83
C ALA A 34 11.48 -3.21 -10.81
N MET A 35 11.64 -3.64 -9.55
CA MET A 35 12.30 -2.84 -8.51
C MET A 35 13.77 -2.54 -8.84
N GLY A 36 14.52 -3.56 -9.25
CA GLY A 36 15.92 -3.41 -9.67
C GLY A 36 16.07 -2.42 -10.83
N TRP A 37 15.19 -2.52 -11.82
CA TRP A 37 15.19 -1.60 -12.97
C TRP A 37 14.80 -0.17 -12.60
N ALA A 38 13.76 -0.01 -11.75
CA ALA A 38 13.34 1.29 -11.23
C ALA A 38 14.49 1.99 -10.50
N SER A 39 15.24 1.24 -9.68
CA SER A 39 16.43 1.72 -8.98
C SER A 39 17.51 2.16 -9.96
N LYS A 40 17.88 1.33 -10.93
CA LYS A 40 18.90 1.66 -11.94
C LYS A 40 18.57 2.93 -12.73
N LYS A 41 17.27 3.19 -12.94
CA LYS A 41 16.80 4.37 -13.69
C LYS A 41 16.49 5.58 -12.81
N ASN A 42 16.65 5.48 -11.48
CA ASN A 42 16.34 6.53 -10.51
C ASN A 42 14.94 7.10 -10.70
N LEU A 43 13.93 6.22 -10.86
CA LEU A 43 12.56 6.65 -11.16
C LEU A 43 11.91 7.32 -9.95
N PRO A 44 11.05 8.34 -10.13
CA PRO A 44 10.28 8.98 -9.07
C PRO A 44 9.08 8.08 -8.67
N ILE A 45 9.37 6.92 -8.11
CA ILE A 45 8.38 5.87 -7.84
C ILE A 45 8.36 5.49 -6.38
N ILE A 46 7.17 5.21 -5.86
CA ILE A 46 6.97 4.66 -4.53
C ILE A 46 6.29 3.30 -4.66
N PHE A 47 6.92 2.27 -4.12
CA PHE A 47 6.31 0.96 -3.92
C PHE A 47 5.69 0.93 -2.51
N ILE A 48 4.37 0.74 -2.43
CA ILE A 48 3.64 0.59 -1.18
C ILE A 48 3.23 -0.87 -1.05
N ILE A 49 3.78 -1.53 -0.04
CA ILE A 49 3.43 -2.90 0.29
C ILE A 49 2.40 -2.86 1.42
N GLU A 50 1.23 -3.41 1.18
CA GLU A 50 0.19 -3.60 2.20
C GLU A 50 0.42 -4.97 2.84
N ASP A 51 1.24 -4.99 3.90
CA ASP A 51 1.65 -6.21 4.59
C ASP A 51 0.64 -6.57 5.68
N ASN A 52 -0.26 -7.48 5.36
CA ASN A 52 -1.21 -8.03 6.32
C ASN A 52 -0.81 -9.43 6.82
N ASN A 53 0.41 -9.88 6.52
CA ASN A 53 0.98 -11.18 6.90
C ASN A 53 0.33 -12.41 6.21
N PHE A 54 -0.61 -12.24 5.26
CA PHE A 54 -1.33 -13.36 4.68
C PHE A 54 -1.45 -13.27 3.15
N SER A 55 -1.20 -14.39 2.49
CA SER A 55 -1.67 -14.65 1.12
C SER A 55 -2.88 -15.56 1.19
N ILE A 56 -4.07 -15.02 0.95
CA ILE A 56 -5.34 -15.73 1.19
C ILE A 56 -5.39 -16.19 2.65
N SER A 57 -5.06 -17.44 2.96
CA SER A 57 -5.00 -18.04 4.30
C SER A 57 -3.59 -18.50 4.72
N THR A 58 -2.58 -18.30 3.87
CA THR A 58 -1.20 -18.75 4.15
C THR A 58 -0.38 -17.61 4.75
N GLU A 59 0.16 -17.83 5.94
CA GLU A 59 1.01 -16.87 6.62
C GLU A 59 2.34 -16.62 5.89
N LYS A 60 2.85 -15.41 6.01
CA LYS A 60 4.14 -15.01 5.42
C LYS A 60 5.30 -15.90 5.87
N SER A 61 5.32 -16.29 7.15
CA SER A 61 6.35 -17.17 7.73
C SER A 61 6.45 -18.56 7.09
N ILE A 62 5.33 -19.04 6.49
CA ILE A 62 5.30 -20.31 5.74
C ILE A 62 5.85 -20.12 4.31
N ARG A 63 5.65 -18.93 3.73
CA ARG A 63 5.97 -18.63 2.34
C ARG A 63 7.41 -18.17 2.11
N ARG A 64 7.99 -17.45 3.08
CA ARG A 64 9.34 -16.87 2.96
C ARG A 64 9.99 -16.61 4.30
N ASN A 65 11.31 -16.58 4.29
CA ASN A 65 12.18 -16.29 5.44
C ASN A 65 12.99 -14.99 5.26
N TRP A 66 12.59 -14.14 4.34
CA TRP A 66 13.24 -12.85 4.04
C TRP A 66 12.24 -11.69 4.10
N GLU A 67 12.77 -10.50 4.33
CA GLU A 67 11.95 -9.28 4.38
C GLU A 67 12.16 -8.41 3.15
N ILE A 68 11.07 -7.89 2.60
CA ILE A 68 11.11 -7.06 1.38
C ILE A 68 11.95 -5.80 1.57
N LYS A 69 11.99 -5.28 2.78
CA LYS A 69 12.85 -4.15 3.14
C LYS A 69 14.34 -4.42 2.86
N ASP A 70 14.80 -5.62 3.16
CA ASP A 70 16.22 -5.98 2.98
C ASP A 70 16.52 -6.25 1.51
N VAL A 71 15.59 -6.84 0.79
CA VAL A 71 15.68 -6.98 -0.69
C VAL A 71 15.75 -5.60 -1.35
N ALA A 72 14.89 -4.67 -0.96
CA ALA A 72 14.91 -3.30 -1.47
C ALA A 72 16.26 -2.62 -1.23
N LYS A 73 16.86 -2.80 -0.05
CA LYS A 73 18.19 -2.28 0.26
C LYS A 73 19.27 -2.84 -0.66
N SER A 74 19.21 -4.13 -1.02
CA SER A 74 20.18 -4.73 -1.95
C SER A 74 20.12 -4.09 -3.33
N PHE A 75 18.95 -3.59 -3.76
CA PHE A 75 18.77 -2.76 -4.95
C PHE A 75 19.07 -1.27 -4.72
N LYS A 76 19.59 -0.88 -3.55
CA LYS A 76 19.84 0.52 -3.16
C LYS A 76 18.56 1.37 -3.11
N ILE A 77 17.41 0.75 -2.95
CA ILE A 77 16.13 1.43 -2.72
C ILE A 77 16.01 1.73 -1.22
N LYS A 78 15.76 3.00 -0.91
CA LYS A 78 15.44 3.38 0.47
C LYS A 78 14.13 2.73 0.89
N SER A 79 14.11 2.08 2.05
CA SER A 79 12.96 1.29 2.49
C SER A 79 12.65 1.50 3.97
N TYR A 80 11.36 1.45 4.31
CA TYR A 80 10.87 1.61 5.67
C TYR A 80 9.75 0.64 5.97
N ASP A 81 9.78 0.02 7.16
CA ASP A 81 8.63 -0.62 7.79
C ASP A 81 7.86 0.42 8.58
N LEU A 82 6.56 0.50 8.36
CA LEU A 82 5.67 1.48 8.97
C LEU A 82 4.38 0.81 9.41
N ASN A 83 3.75 1.35 10.43
CA ASN A 83 2.36 1.03 10.70
C ASN A 83 1.44 1.80 9.73
N ASP A 84 0.20 1.36 9.57
CA ASP A 84 -0.85 2.01 8.77
C ASP A 84 -1.33 3.33 9.40
N CYS A 85 -0.41 4.09 9.97
CA CYS A 85 -0.64 5.35 10.65
C CYS A 85 -0.29 6.53 9.72
N PRO A 86 -1.25 7.42 9.42
CA PRO A 86 -1.01 8.57 8.54
C PRO A 86 0.18 9.44 8.97
N LYS A 87 0.42 9.58 10.28
CA LYS A 87 1.54 10.35 10.81
C LYS A 87 2.89 9.72 10.48
N GLU A 88 3.00 8.39 10.58
CA GLU A 88 4.22 7.66 10.23
C GLU A 88 4.51 7.77 8.74
N ILE A 89 3.51 7.56 7.90
CA ILE A 89 3.63 7.69 6.44
C ILE A 89 4.05 9.13 6.07
N LYS A 90 3.38 10.14 6.64
CA LYS A 90 3.71 11.55 6.42
C LYS A 90 5.14 11.89 6.84
N SER A 91 5.68 11.25 7.88
CA SER A 91 7.07 11.47 8.33
C SER A 91 8.11 11.14 7.26
N LYS A 92 7.76 10.33 6.26
CA LYS A 92 8.62 9.94 5.13
C LYS A 92 8.43 10.79 3.89
N SER A 93 7.49 11.75 3.90
CA SER A 93 7.15 12.58 2.72
C SER A 93 8.33 13.31 2.10
N LYS A 94 9.34 13.66 2.87
CA LYS A 94 10.57 14.31 2.37
C LYS A 94 11.35 13.45 1.35
N PHE A 95 11.07 12.15 1.27
CA PHE A 95 11.69 11.21 0.32
C PHE A 95 10.81 10.92 -0.90
N PHE A 96 9.54 11.32 -0.87
CA PHE A 96 8.58 10.99 -1.92
C PHE A 96 9.03 11.53 -3.27
N PHE A 97 8.98 10.66 -4.26
CA PHE A 97 9.24 10.94 -5.68
C PHE A 97 10.63 11.52 -6.03
N LYS A 98 11.58 11.48 -5.10
CA LYS A 98 12.98 11.90 -5.38
C LYS A 98 13.77 10.78 -6.05
N ASN A 99 13.65 9.59 -5.52
CA ASN A 99 14.24 8.35 -6.01
C ASN A 99 13.28 7.22 -5.68
N PRO A 100 13.49 6.01 -6.20
CA PRO A 100 12.67 4.87 -5.79
C PRO A 100 12.64 4.71 -4.26
N LEU A 101 11.45 4.52 -3.73
CA LEU A 101 11.19 4.37 -2.32
C LEU A 101 10.29 3.16 -2.10
N LEU A 102 10.55 2.37 -1.07
CA LEU A 102 9.66 1.30 -0.64
C LEU A 102 9.12 1.61 0.76
N LEU A 103 7.80 1.55 0.90
CA LEU A 103 7.11 1.61 2.18
C LEU A 103 6.40 0.28 2.40
N ASN A 104 6.89 -0.52 3.34
CA ASN A 104 6.21 -1.71 3.82
C ASN A 104 5.29 -1.30 4.96
N ILE A 105 3.98 -1.34 4.74
CA ILE A 105 2.98 -0.85 5.68
C ILE A 105 2.28 -2.04 6.31
N PHE A 106 2.49 -2.25 7.60
CA PHE A 106 1.79 -3.28 8.35
C PHE A 106 0.33 -2.91 8.52
N THR A 107 -0.55 -3.73 7.96
CA THR A 107 -2.00 -3.55 7.98
C THR A 107 -2.69 -4.70 8.69
N ASN A 108 -3.90 -4.46 9.17
CA ASN A 108 -4.75 -5.50 9.73
C ASN A 108 -5.82 -5.91 8.73
N ARG A 109 -5.87 -7.19 8.38
CA ARG A 109 -6.95 -7.74 7.57
C ARG A 109 -8.13 -8.08 8.49
N ILE A 110 -9.14 -7.21 8.49
CA ILE A 110 -10.32 -7.33 9.36
C ILE A 110 -11.46 -8.17 8.76
N ASN A 111 -11.40 -8.42 7.44
CA ASN A 111 -12.42 -9.20 6.73
C ASN A 111 -11.80 -10.46 6.12
N GLU A 112 -12.64 -11.47 5.91
CA GLU A 112 -12.26 -12.67 5.18
C GLU A 112 -11.89 -12.34 3.73
N HIS A 113 -10.96 -13.11 3.16
CA HIS A 113 -10.52 -12.86 1.78
C HIS A 113 -11.58 -13.32 0.76
N ARG A 114 -12.14 -14.51 0.94
CA ARG A 114 -13.17 -15.11 0.06
C ARG A 114 -14.08 -16.06 0.83
N GLY A 115 -14.75 -15.60 1.87
CA GLY A 115 -15.75 -16.35 2.61
C GLY A 115 -15.29 -17.76 3.02
N GLY A 116 -14.69 -17.91 4.17
CA GLY A 116 -14.29 -19.22 4.69
C GLY A 116 -13.00 -19.22 5.51
N ASP A 117 -12.19 -18.18 5.42
CA ASP A 117 -11.02 -18.06 6.28
C ASP A 117 -11.45 -17.67 7.69
N LYS A 118 -11.21 -18.53 8.65
CA LYS A 118 -11.38 -18.17 10.07
C LYS A 118 -10.29 -17.16 10.44
N LEU A 119 -10.55 -15.89 10.20
CA LEU A 119 -9.68 -14.82 10.66
C LEU A 119 -9.83 -14.62 12.17
N ASN A 120 -8.73 -14.25 12.80
CA ASN A 120 -8.75 -13.84 14.18
C ASN A 120 -9.51 -12.50 14.30
N LEU A 121 -10.79 -12.58 14.66
CA LEU A 121 -11.70 -11.43 14.79
C LEU A 121 -11.28 -10.40 15.87
N ASN A 122 -10.18 -10.65 16.58
CA ASN A 122 -9.60 -9.72 17.55
C ASN A 122 -8.69 -8.65 16.93
N MET A 123 -8.58 -8.58 15.61
CA MET A 123 -7.80 -7.54 14.95
C MET A 123 -8.50 -6.18 15.06
N LYS A 124 -7.75 -5.18 15.52
CA LYS A 124 -8.25 -3.82 15.64
C LYS A 124 -8.41 -3.18 14.27
N ASP A 125 -9.63 -2.73 13.96
CA ASP A 125 -9.88 -1.87 12.81
C ASP A 125 -9.22 -0.49 13.05
N ARG A 126 -8.28 -0.12 12.19
CA ARG A 126 -7.58 1.15 12.26
C ARG A 126 -8.55 2.33 12.06
N TYR A 127 -9.47 2.20 11.11
CA TYR A 127 -10.45 3.26 10.86
C TYR A 127 -11.29 3.54 12.11
N LEU A 128 -11.85 2.51 12.72
CA LEU A 128 -12.62 2.66 13.95
C LEU A 128 -11.76 3.21 15.10
N THR A 129 -10.51 2.79 15.18
CA THR A 129 -9.57 3.30 16.18
C THR A 129 -9.34 4.81 16.02
N GLU A 130 -9.08 5.28 14.81
CA GLU A 130 -8.85 6.71 14.55
C GLU A 130 -10.15 7.51 14.65
N ARG A 131 -11.28 6.97 14.18
CA ARG A 131 -12.61 7.57 14.33
C ARG A 131 -12.95 7.84 15.80
N ASN A 132 -12.72 6.86 16.66
CA ASN A 132 -12.99 7.01 18.10
C ASN A 132 -12.10 8.07 18.76
N LYS A 133 -10.84 8.25 18.32
CA LYS A 133 -9.96 9.32 18.83
C LYS A 133 -10.43 10.71 18.43
N ILE A 134 -11.02 10.86 17.26
CA ILE A 134 -11.50 12.13 16.71
C ILE A 134 -12.88 12.50 17.32
N GLY A 135 -13.64 11.50 17.73
CA GLY A 135 -14.98 11.67 18.34
C GLY A 135 -16.00 12.22 17.34
N THR A 136 -16.88 13.11 17.79
CA THR A 136 -18.00 13.65 16.99
C THR A 136 -17.56 14.37 15.71
N ALA A 137 -16.35 14.93 15.68
CA ALA A 137 -15.81 15.52 14.44
C ALA A 137 -15.61 14.49 13.32
N ALA A 138 -15.41 13.21 13.66
CA ALA A 138 -15.31 12.14 12.67
C ALA A 138 -16.60 11.96 11.88
N GLU A 139 -17.76 12.05 12.52
CA GLU A 139 -19.07 11.91 11.86
C GLU A 139 -19.28 12.99 10.79
N LYS A 140 -18.88 14.22 11.09
CA LYS A 140 -18.90 15.30 10.10
C LYS A 140 -17.99 15.05 8.93
N ILE A 141 -16.79 14.53 9.18
CA ILE A 141 -15.81 14.17 8.14
C ILE A 141 -16.39 13.05 7.27
N ASP A 142 -16.89 11.98 7.87
CA ASP A 142 -17.50 10.84 7.17
C ASP A 142 -18.66 11.29 6.27
N TYR A 143 -19.54 12.13 6.79
CA TYR A 143 -20.65 12.70 6.00
C TYR A 143 -20.16 13.49 4.79
N LEU A 144 -19.20 14.41 5.00
CA LEU A 144 -18.64 15.24 3.92
C LEU A 144 -17.93 14.41 2.85
N ILE A 145 -17.15 13.42 3.28
CA ILE A 145 -16.46 12.51 2.34
C ILE A 145 -17.47 11.65 1.59
N GLY A 146 -18.47 11.09 2.29
CA GLY A 146 -19.54 10.31 1.68
C GLY A 146 -20.26 11.09 0.57
N LYS A 147 -20.67 12.33 0.84
CA LYS A 147 -21.27 13.22 -0.15
C LYS A 147 -20.38 13.52 -1.34
N LYS A 148 -19.08 13.71 -1.10
CA LYS A 148 -18.10 13.92 -2.17
C LYS A 148 -17.96 12.69 -3.07
N ILE A 149 -17.89 11.51 -2.49
CA ILE A 149 -17.81 10.24 -3.21
C ILE A 149 -19.07 10.00 -4.02
N GLU A 150 -20.26 10.17 -3.41
CA GLU A 150 -21.56 10.06 -4.08
C GLU A 150 -21.62 10.96 -5.34
N LYS A 151 -21.24 12.23 -5.20
CA LYS A 151 -21.17 13.17 -6.32
C LYS A 151 -20.25 12.71 -7.45
N ILE A 152 -19.09 12.14 -7.12
CA ILE A 152 -18.15 11.61 -8.10
C ILE A 152 -18.77 10.42 -8.84
N TRP A 153 -19.42 9.50 -8.12
CA TRP A 153 -20.08 8.34 -8.72
C TRP A 153 -21.23 8.75 -9.64
N LEU A 154 -22.12 9.63 -9.18
CA LEU A 154 -23.25 10.11 -10.01
C LEU A 154 -22.75 10.73 -11.31
N LYS A 155 -21.72 11.59 -11.23
CA LYS A 155 -21.09 12.18 -12.42
C LYS A 155 -20.53 11.12 -13.38
N ARG A 156 -19.89 10.05 -12.85
CA ARG A 156 -19.32 8.98 -13.68
C ARG A 156 -20.36 8.07 -14.29
N LEU A 157 -21.48 7.87 -13.61
CA LEU A 157 -22.62 7.06 -14.10
C LEU A 157 -23.56 7.84 -15.03
N GLY A 158 -23.26 9.10 -15.34
CA GLY A 158 -24.13 9.94 -16.17
C GLY A 158 -25.48 10.31 -15.51
N LYS A 159 -25.58 10.13 -14.18
CA LYS A 159 -26.74 10.52 -13.39
C LYS A 159 -26.45 11.90 -12.80
N GLN A 160 -27.13 12.91 -13.31
CA GLN A 160 -27.16 14.27 -12.74
C GLN A 160 -28.21 14.37 -11.65
#